data_0e10ae8fcb7805aea9b2a09305c2c5fc
#
_entry.id   0e10ae8fcb7805aea9b2a09305c2c5fc
#
_cell.length_a   1.000
_cell.length_b   1.000
_cell.length_c   1.000
_cell.angle_alpha   90.00
_cell.angle_beta   90.00
_cell.angle_gamma   90.00
#
_symmetry.space_group_name_H-M   'P 1'
#
loop_
_entity.id
_entity.type
_entity.pdbx_description
1 polymer ?
#
loop_
_entity_poly.entity_id
_entity_poly.type
_entity_poly.pdbx_seq_one_letter_code
_entity_poly.pdbx_strand_id
1 'polypeptide(L)'
;NVYMYFNDASPKSIIVRDDGSGMDFDELNDKFLKIGRNRRVSTNTDRTPGERPVLGKKGLGKLSMFGIGKKITISTIKDGKKNSFVMDYDAIKACSQQNTYEPVILEYEAATQEVSGTEIKIENLARQSGFDLEGIRKNILSRFSIFSSDFVVHINDDDNLQIDTNGIITENYQFKWDFPRDFSGEQQSFQSLYDFGMNNKITGTIYTSATPLSKKQQGIILFSRGKLVQESMSFSERANDNFFQYMAGSFAVDFIDESPEVDNCSTDRKSLAWDTYGNTDLDLLKRLLEKLVSMTQNKWRLSRKEAKKQKIRERGVDLDKWIDDLNPTEKPLARKIVDAILENESISEDAVSNYISYIKDMYGFTGFQDFTAKLDELGVLGNENAIKLLTDWSEIEAKEYAKISMGRIKTIEQ
;
A
#
# COMPACT_ATOMS: atom_id res chain seq x y z
N ASN A 1 20.38 7.36 -10.35
CA ASN A 1 20.36 6.69 -9.04
C ASN A 1 20.50 7.71 -7.92
N VAL A 2 20.18 7.30 -6.69
CA VAL A 2 20.39 8.09 -5.48
C VAL A 2 21.16 7.22 -4.47
N TYR A 3 22.15 7.79 -3.85
CA TYR A 3 22.99 7.17 -2.83
C TYR A 3 22.81 7.91 -1.51
N MET A 4 22.45 7.20 -0.46
CA MET A 4 22.21 7.76 0.87
C MET A 4 23.16 7.11 1.88
N TYR A 5 23.94 7.92 2.56
CA TYR A 5 24.87 7.46 3.59
C TYR A 5 24.49 8.07 4.94
N PHE A 6 24.30 7.22 5.91
CA PHE A 6 23.97 7.56 7.28
C PHE A 6 25.16 7.19 8.19
N ASN A 7 25.85 8.19 8.69
CA ASN A 7 27.01 8.00 9.56
C ASN A 7 26.62 8.22 11.02
N ASP A 8 26.70 7.16 11.82
CA ASP A 8 26.43 7.21 13.27
C ASP A 8 27.65 7.59 14.11
N ALA A 9 28.88 7.62 13.53
CA ALA A 9 30.06 8.11 14.21
C ALA A 9 29.94 9.61 14.52
N SER A 10 30.51 10.04 15.65
CA SER A 10 30.46 11.46 16.06
C SER A 10 31.54 12.26 15.32
N PRO A 11 31.20 13.39 14.67
CA PRO A 11 29.87 13.96 14.52
C PRO A 11 29.01 13.21 13.50
N LYS A 12 27.73 12.94 13.85
CA LYS A 12 26.79 12.28 12.95
C LYS A 12 26.53 13.12 11.70
N SER A 13 26.36 12.45 10.56
CA SER A 13 26.04 13.11 9.30
C SER A 13 25.15 12.25 8.41
N ILE A 14 24.45 12.92 7.48
CA ILE A 14 23.69 12.28 6.39
C ILE A 14 24.25 12.86 5.09
N ILE A 15 24.53 11.98 4.13
CA ILE A 15 24.89 12.38 2.78
C ILE A 15 23.87 11.81 1.82
N VAL A 16 23.35 12.64 0.91
CA VAL A 16 22.49 12.22 -0.19
C VAL A 16 23.13 12.69 -1.47
N ARG A 17 23.47 11.76 -2.35
CA ARG A 17 24.10 12.01 -3.64
C ARG A 17 23.26 11.45 -4.77
N ASP A 18 23.14 12.16 -5.88
CA ASP A 18 22.60 11.67 -7.14
C ASP A 18 23.66 11.64 -8.24
N ASP A 19 23.47 10.79 -9.25
CA ASP A 19 24.24 10.71 -10.48
C ASP A 19 23.55 11.46 -11.64
N GLY A 20 22.85 12.53 -11.32
CA GLY A 20 22.12 13.36 -12.29
C GLY A 20 23.02 14.30 -13.09
N SER A 21 22.39 15.26 -13.78
CA SER A 21 23.09 16.23 -14.64
C SER A 21 23.89 17.29 -13.88
N GLY A 22 23.73 17.38 -12.56
CA GLY A 22 24.28 18.47 -11.77
C GLY A 22 23.69 19.85 -12.09
N MET A 23 24.34 20.89 -11.57
CA MET A 23 23.98 22.30 -11.77
C MET A 23 25.21 23.14 -12.01
N ASP A 24 25.15 24.09 -12.94
CA ASP A 24 26.16 25.17 -13.06
C ASP A 24 25.91 26.20 -11.96
N PHE A 25 26.79 27.22 -11.89
CA PHE A 25 26.70 28.26 -10.86
C PHE A 25 25.42 29.09 -10.97
N ASP A 26 25.00 29.45 -12.19
CA ASP A 26 23.79 30.21 -12.39
C ASP A 26 22.53 29.40 -12.02
N GLU A 27 22.50 28.12 -12.34
CA GLU A 27 21.42 27.24 -11.93
C GLU A 27 21.37 27.05 -10.41
N LEU A 28 22.52 26.98 -9.75
CA LEU A 28 22.60 26.96 -8.29
C LEU A 28 22.01 28.23 -7.68
N ASN A 29 22.45 29.39 -8.14
CA ASN A 29 22.04 30.69 -7.63
C ASN A 29 20.58 31.00 -7.95
N ASP A 30 20.20 30.93 -9.23
CA ASP A 30 18.91 31.38 -9.70
C ASP A 30 17.78 30.38 -9.58
N LYS A 31 18.13 29.10 -9.49
CA LYS A 31 17.13 28.01 -9.45
C LYS A 31 17.12 27.28 -8.10
N PHE A 32 18.28 26.83 -7.64
CA PHE A 32 18.34 26.03 -6.41
C PHE A 32 18.17 26.90 -5.15
N LEU A 33 18.87 28.02 -5.01
CA LEU A 33 18.80 28.87 -3.82
C LEU A 33 17.46 29.62 -3.71
N LYS A 34 16.78 29.89 -4.81
CA LYS A 34 15.45 30.55 -4.78
C LYS A 34 14.41 29.71 -4.05
N ILE A 35 13.87 30.26 -2.96
CA ILE A 35 12.79 29.67 -2.17
C ILE A 35 11.44 29.93 -2.85
N GLY A 36 10.53 28.96 -2.82
CA GLY A 36 9.16 29.12 -3.37
C GLY A 36 9.09 29.11 -4.91
N ARG A 37 10.17 28.79 -5.60
CA ARG A 37 10.17 28.72 -7.07
C ARG A 37 9.35 27.54 -7.56
N ASN A 38 8.28 27.79 -8.32
CA ASN A 38 7.57 26.75 -9.04
C ASN A 38 8.30 26.44 -10.35
N ARG A 39 9.05 25.34 -10.37
CA ARG A 39 9.84 24.92 -11.54
C ARG A 39 8.96 24.69 -12.76
N ARG A 40 7.77 24.12 -12.61
CA ARG A 40 6.87 23.77 -13.72
C ARG A 40 6.38 25.01 -14.48
N VAL A 41 6.17 26.12 -13.77
CA VAL A 41 5.80 27.40 -14.38
C VAL A 41 7.02 28.07 -15.02
N SER A 42 8.17 28.07 -14.31
CA SER A 42 9.34 28.85 -14.74
C SER A 42 10.11 28.26 -15.92
N THR A 43 10.00 26.94 -16.17
CA THR A 43 10.70 26.25 -17.27
C THR A 43 9.79 25.82 -18.40
N ASN A 44 8.48 26.06 -18.28
CA ASN A 44 7.45 25.56 -19.20
C ASN A 44 7.58 24.08 -19.57
N THR A 45 8.19 23.29 -18.68
CA THR A 45 8.33 21.84 -18.79
C THR A 45 8.12 21.18 -17.44
N ASP A 46 7.37 20.10 -17.44
CA ASP A 46 7.08 19.28 -16.26
C ASP A 46 7.92 18.00 -16.22
N ARG A 47 8.89 17.88 -17.15
CA ARG A 47 9.79 16.73 -17.26
C ARG A 47 11.26 17.11 -17.07
N THR A 48 12.04 16.16 -16.65
CA THR A 48 13.51 16.26 -16.61
C THR A 48 14.10 15.97 -18.00
N PRO A 49 15.37 16.27 -18.25
CA PRO A 49 16.04 15.87 -19.49
C PRO A 49 15.97 14.37 -19.80
N GLY A 50 15.85 13.53 -18.77
CA GLY A 50 15.63 12.07 -18.89
C GLY A 50 14.15 11.67 -18.92
N GLU A 51 13.25 12.55 -19.36
CA GLU A 51 11.81 12.32 -19.57
C GLU A 51 11.02 11.94 -18.30
N ARG A 52 11.61 12.02 -17.11
CA ARG A 52 10.92 11.74 -15.84
C ARG A 52 10.07 12.94 -15.40
N PRO A 53 8.87 12.72 -14.84
CA PRO A 53 8.06 13.79 -14.28
C PRO A 53 8.78 14.52 -13.15
N VAL A 54 8.70 15.84 -13.13
CA VAL A 54 9.24 16.66 -12.04
C VAL A 54 8.36 16.51 -10.80
N LEU A 55 8.92 15.96 -9.71
CA LEU A 55 8.21 15.73 -8.46
C LEU A 55 7.96 17.01 -7.65
N GLY A 56 8.87 17.97 -7.72
CA GLY A 56 8.82 19.22 -6.97
C GLY A 56 7.86 20.24 -7.59
N LYS A 57 6.96 20.81 -6.77
CA LYS A 57 6.05 21.89 -7.19
C LYS A 57 6.34 23.21 -6.44
N LYS A 58 6.38 23.15 -5.12
CA LYS A 58 6.40 24.36 -4.25
C LYS A 58 7.78 24.99 -4.03
N GLY A 59 8.87 24.32 -4.39
CA GLY A 59 10.25 24.82 -4.17
C GLY A 59 10.66 25.00 -2.70
N LEU A 60 9.95 24.34 -1.77
CA LEU A 60 10.17 24.47 -0.31
C LEU A 60 10.94 23.28 0.30
N GLY A 61 11.05 22.15 -0.42
CA GLY A 61 11.64 20.92 0.11
C GLY A 61 13.06 21.08 0.66
N LYS A 62 13.86 21.96 0.08
CA LYS A 62 15.22 22.26 0.54
C LYS A 62 15.28 22.85 1.95
N LEU A 63 14.23 23.54 2.40
CA LEU A 63 14.20 24.09 3.76
C LEU A 63 14.03 23.00 4.82
N SER A 64 13.47 21.85 4.47
CA SER A 64 13.31 20.74 5.40
C SER A 64 14.63 20.14 5.90
N MET A 65 15.73 20.35 5.15
CA MET A 65 17.08 19.94 5.56
C MET A 65 17.49 20.57 6.89
N PHE A 66 17.12 21.83 7.14
CA PHE A 66 17.38 22.53 8.40
C PHE A 66 16.58 21.98 9.59
N GLY A 67 15.51 21.23 9.35
CA GLY A 67 14.82 20.46 10.39
C GLY A 67 15.57 19.19 10.82
N ILE A 68 16.58 18.76 10.04
CA ILE A 68 17.40 17.56 10.29
C ILE A 68 18.73 17.96 10.92
N GLY A 69 19.43 18.93 10.35
CA GLY A 69 20.73 19.39 10.82
C GLY A 69 20.94 20.89 10.55
N LYS A 70 21.92 21.48 11.24
CA LYS A 70 22.15 22.93 11.18
C LYS A 70 23.12 23.34 10.08
N LYS A 71 24.01 22.48 9.64
CA LYS A 71 24.99 22.76 8.61
C LYS A 71 24.74 21.92 7.38
N ILE A 72 24.51 22.55 6.26
CA ILE A 72 24.20 21.94 4.98
C ILE A 72 25.29 22.31 3.97
N THR A 73 26.04 21.31 3.52
CA THR A 73 26.98 21.47 2.42
C THR A 73 26.35 20.94 1.14
N ILE A 74 26.39 21.71 0.08
CA ILE A 74 25.90 21.33 -1.25
C ILE A 74 27.07 21.38 -2.21
N SER A 75 27.32 20.28 -2.90
CA SER A 75 28.34 20.17 -3.95
C SER A 75 27.68 19.64 -5.21
N THR A 76 27.90 20.26 -6.34
CA THR A 76 27.33 19.87 -7.62
C THR A 76 28.36 19.96 -8.73
N ILE A 77 28.31 19.00 -9.65
CA ILE A 77 29.25 18.88 -10.77
C ILE A 77 28.44 18.84 -12.07
N LYS A 78 28.77 19.76 -12.96
CA LYS A 78 28.21 19.84 -14.32
C LYS A 78 29.30 20.23 -15.30
N ASP A 79 29.38 19.55 -16.44
CA ASP A 79 30.32 19.83 -17.53
C ASP A 79 31.79 19.94 -17.06
N GLY A 80 32.23 19.07 -16.14
CA GLY A 80 33.58 19.05 -15.59
C GLY A 80 33.93 20.22 -14.66
N LYS A 81 32.93 20.98 -14.21
CA LYS A 81 33.06 22.07 -13.24
C LYS A 81 32.34 21.75 -11.95
N LYS A 82 33.00 21.93 -10.82
CA LYS A 82 32.46 21.72 -9.48
C LYS A 82 32.15 23.06 -8.81
N ASN A 83 30.95 23.16 -8.25
CA ASN A 83 30.51 24.25 -7.40
C ASN A 83 30.10 23.69 -6.05
N SER A 84 30.57 24.32 -4.96
CA SER A 84 30.25 23.88 -3.62
C SER A 84 30.10 25.05 -2.66
N PHE A 85 29.11 25.00 -1.78
CA PHE A 85 28.86 26.01 -0.77
C PHE A 85 28.27 25.40 0.53
N VAL A 86 28.37 26.16 1.61
CA VAL A 86 27.81 25.82 2.92
C VAL A 86 26.73 26.81 3.30
N MET A 87 25.60 26.29 3.77
CA MET A 87 24.58 27.04 4.49
C MET A 87 24.61 26.65 5.96
N ASP A 88 24.64 27.65 6.84
CA ASP A 88 24.60 27.47 8.29
C ASP A 88 23.31 28.07 8.85
N TYR A 89 22.52 27.28 9.57
CA TYR A 89 21.23 27.68 10.12
C TYR A 89 21.37 28.82 11.14
N ASP A 90 22.37 28.73 12.02
CA ASP A 90 22.54 29.72 13.07
C ASP A 90 23.01 31.06 12.46
N ALA A 91 23.84 31.02 11.40
CA ALA A 91 24.20 32.21 10.63
C ALA A 91 23.00 32.80 9.87
N ILE A 92 22.18 31.99 9.22
CA ILE A 92 20.94 32.45 8.57
C ILE A 92 20.03 33.16 9.59
N LYS A 93 19.85 32.56 10.77
CA LYS A 93 19.01 33.12 11.83
C LYS A 93 19.57 34.41 12.43
N ALA A 94 20.88 34.54 12.48
CA ALA A 94 21.58 35.71 13.01
C ALA A 94 21.54 36.92 12.03
N CYS A 95 21.26 36.68 10.72
CA CYS A 95 21.12 37.76 9.77
C CYS A 95 19.92 38.63 10.16
N SER A 96 20.16 39.95 10.33
CA SER A 96 19.08 40.91 10.59
C SER A 96 18.20 41.05 9.35
N GLN A 97 16.94 41.47 9.52
CA GLN A 97 15.98 41.64 8.42
C GLN A 97 16.46 42.57 7.26
N GLN A 98 17.53 43.30 7.47
CA GLN A 98 18.11 44.23 6.48
C GLN A 98 19.31 43.64 5.72
N ASN A 99 19.86 42.49 6.15
CA ASN A 99 21.02 41.88 5.49
C ASN A 99 20.61 40.59 4.77
N THR A 100 21.02 40.45 3.54
CA THR A 100 20.90 39.26 2.74
C THR A 100 21.89 38.22 3.27
N TYR A 101 21.44 36.99 3.54
CA TYR A 101 22.33 35.89 3.85
C TYR A 101 23.07 35.41 2.60
N GLU A 102 24.38 35.34 2.66
CA GLU A 102 25.22 34.79 1.60
C GLU A 102 25.84 33.47 2.08
N PRO A 103 25.61 32.35 1.36
CA PRO A 103 26.28 31.09 1.66
C PRO A 103 27.80 31.20 1.52
N VAL A 104 28.53 30.44 2.34
CA VAL A 104 29.99 30.37 2.22
C VAL A 104 30.37 29.49 1.04
N ILE A 105 30.97 30.09 0.00
CA ILE A 105 31.44 29.37 -1.18
C ILE A 105 32.72 28.61 -0.81
N LEU A 106 32.75 27.31 -1.09
CA LEU A 106 33.92 26.44 -0.91
C LEU A 106 34.67 26.26 -2.23
N GLU A 107 33.94 26.00 -3.32
CA GLU A 107 34.47 25.78 -4.66
C GLU A 107 33.60 26.55 -5.66
N TYR A 108 34.24 27.26 -6.58
CA TYR A 108 33.61 28.02 -7.65
C TYR A 108 34.19 27.58 -8.99
N GLU A 109 33.38 26.99 -9.84
CA GLU A 109 33.76 26.46 -11.16
C GLU A 109 35.10 25.71 -11.18
N ALA A 110 35.40 24.99 -10.12
CA ALA A 110 36.65 24.22 -9.99
C ALA A 110 36.64 23.07 -11.00
N ALA A 111 37.70 22.96 -11.78
CA ALA A 111 37.85 21.88 -12.75
C ALA A 111 37.94 20.53 -12.03
N THR A 112 37.19 19.52 -12.46
CA THR A 112 37.16 18.20 -11.87
C THR A 112 36.98 17.12 -12.92
N GLN A 113 37.45 15.88 -12.57
CA GLN A 113 37.23 14.65 -13.34
C GLN A 113 36.13 13.80 -12.72
N GLU A 114 35.52 14.25 -11.62
CA GLU A 114 34.41 13.55 -10.98
C GLU A 114 33.16 13.55 -11.89
N VAL A 115 32.29 12.53 -11.69
CA VAL A 115 31.06 12.36 -12.47
C VAL A 115 30.06 13.45 -12.12
N SER A 116 29.26 13.88 -13.09
CA SER A 116 28.18 14.85 -12.88
C SER A 116 27.18 14.31 -11.84
N GLY A 117 26.58 15.23 -11.09
CA GLY A 117 25.60 14.93 -10.07
C GLY A 117 25.55 15.99 -8.99
N THR A 118 24.74 15.72 -7.96
CA THR A 118 24.64 16.62 -6.80
C THR A 118 24.76 15.83 -5.52
N GLU A 119 25.56 16.34 -4.57
CA GLU A 119 25.71 15.84 -3.23
C GLU A 119 25.24 16.87 -2.20
N ILE A 120 24.44 16.41 -1.25
CA ILE A 120 23.97 17.20 -0.11
C ILE A 120 24.45 16.49 1.15
N LYS A 121 25.29 17.16 1.93
CA LYS A 121 25.76 16.68 3.23
C LYS A 121 25.12 17.49 4.35
N ILE A 122 24.49 16.80 5.30
CA ILE A 122 23.81 17.40 6.45
C ILE A 122 24.59 17.03 7.72
N GLU A 123 25.03 18.02 8.43
CA GLU A 123 25.85 17.91 9.65
C GLU A 123 25.17 18.66 10.80
N ASN A 124 25.73 18.52 12.01
CA ASN A 124 25.17 19.11 13.24
C ASN A 124 23.72 18.70 13.45
N LEU A 125 23.47 17.37 13.40
CA LEU A 125 22.17 16.78 13.52
C LEU A 125 21.60 16.95 14.94
N ALA A 126 20.31 17.29 15.05
CA ALA A 126 19.60 17.33 16.33
C ALA A 126 19.39 15.92 16.93
N ARG A 127 19.51 14.87 16.10
CA ARG A 127 19.26 13.48 16.49
C ARG A 127 20.38 12.91 17.37
N GLN A 128 20.02 12.31 18.52
CA GLN A 128 20.93 11.63 19.44
C GLN A 128 21.00 10.11 19.16
N SER A 129 19.86 9.49 18.84
CA SER A 129 19.76 8.04 18.59
C SER A 129 20.41 7.63 17.26
N GLY A 130 20.79 6.35 17.12
CA GLY A 130 21.27 5.75 15.89
C GLY A 130 20.24 5.79 14.75
N PHE A 131 20.68 5.56 13.52
CA PHE A 131 19.82 5.49 12.36
C PHE A 131 19.20 4.08 12.22
N ASP A 132 17.88 4.03 12.14
CA ASP A 132 17.12 2.83 11.76
C ASP A 132 17.06 2.76 10.23
N LEU A 133 18.05 2.14 9.61
CA LEU A 133 18.19 2.10 8.14
C LEU A 133 17.04 1.33 7.49
N GLU A 134 16.60 0.23 8.09
CA GLU A 134 15.46 -0.54 7.59
C GLU A 134 14.14 0.24 7.72
N GLY A 135 13.95 0.96 8.81
CA GLY A 135 12.82 1.88 8.97
C GLY A 135 12.85 3.02 7.94
N ILE A 136 14.05 3.55 7.62
CA ILE A 136 14.23 4.56 6.56
C ILE A 136 13.86 3.97 5.20
N ARG A 137 14.36 2.77 4.86
CA ARG A 137 14.03 2.05 3.63
C ARG A 137 12.51 1.89 3.48
N LYS A 138 11.83 1.38 4.50
CA LYS A 138 10.38 1.20 4.51
C LYS A 138 9.62 2.52 4.34
N ASN A 139 10.09 3.59 4.97
CA ASN A 139 9.50 4.92 4.83
C ASN A 139 9.64 5.49 3.41
N ILE A 140 10.78 5.28 2.76
CA ILE A 140 10.99 5.70 1.37
C ILE A 140 10.05 4.94 0.44
N LEU A 141 9.98 3.61 0.57
CA LEU A 141 9.06 2.74 -0.19
C LEU A 141 7.60 3.13 -0.03
N SER A 142 7.18 3.55 1.17
CA SER A 142 5.79 3.98 1.41
C SER A 142 5.45 5.36 0.83
N ARG A 143 6.45 6.17 0.47
CA ARG A 143 6.24 7.55 0.01
C ARG A 143 6.52 7.78 -1.46
N PHE A 144 7.19 6.84 -2.10
CA PHE A 144 7.59 6.93 -3.50
C PHE A 144 7.31 5.62 -4.23
N SER A 145 6.81 5.74 -5.47
CA SER A 145 6.58 4.63 -6.40
C SER A 145 7.32 4.84 -7.73
N ILE A 146 8.43 5.60 -7.70
CA ILE A 146 9.22 5.99 -8.89
C ILE A 146 10.32 4.99 -9.24
N PHE A 147 10.51 3.97 -8.43
CA PHE A 147 11.62 3.03 -8.59
C PHE A 147 11.46 2.18 -9.85
N SER A 148 12.56 1.98 -10.56
CA SER A 148 12.62 1.20 -11.80
C SER A 148 14.01 0.60 -11.94
N SER A 149 14.24 -0.22 -12.97
CA SER A 149 15.60 -0.69 -13.30
C SER A 149 16.60 0.46 -13.51
N ASP A 150 16.10 1.62 -13.94
CA ASP A 150 16.91 2.81 -14.26
C ASP A 150 16.92 3.86 -13.13
N PHE A 151 16.25 3.58 -12.03
CA PHE A 151 16.20 4.47 -10.86
C PHE A 151 16.18 3.67 -9.56
N VAL A 152 17.34 3.54 -8.97
CA VAL A 152 17.60 2.77 -7.74
C VAL A 152 18.06 3.71 -6.63
N VAL A 153 17.68 3.42 -5.40
CA VAL A 153 18.20 4.08 -4.20
C VAL A 153 19.07 3.10 -3.42
N HIS A 154 20.32 3.49 -3.20
CA HIS A 154 21.28 2.75 -2.42
C HIS A 154 21.40 3.35 -1.02
N ILE A 155 21.41 2.54 0.02
CA ILE A 155 21.55 2.98 1.42
C ILE A 155 22.80 2.33 2.01
N ASN A 156 23.80 3.15 2.38
CA ASN A 156 25.08 2.74 2.97
C ASN A 156 25.82 1.66 2.15
N ASP A 157 25.62 1.60 0.84
CA ASP A 157 26.15 0.58 -0.07
C ASP A 157 25.81 -0.86 0.37
N ASP A 158 24.70 -1.05 1.11
CA ASP A 158 24.20 -2.35 1.53
C ASP A 158 23.13 -2.83 0.53
N ASP A 159 23.44 -3.92 -0.18
CA ASP A 159 22.54 -4.51 -1.18
C ASP A 159 21.19 -4.95 -0.57
N ASN A 160 21.15 -5.31 0.73
CA ASN A 160 19.90 -5.67 1.40
C ASN A 160 18.99 -4.46 1.67
N LEU A 161 19.55 -3.27 1.68
CA LEU A 161 18.83 -2.01 1.90
C LEU A 161 18.51 -1.29 0.58
N GLN A 162 18.95 -1.81 -0.55
CA GLN A 162 18.65 -1.25 -1.86
C GLN A 162 17.15 -1.15 -2.11
N ILE A 163 16.73 -0.07 -2.76
CA ILE A 163 15.34 0.16 -3.13
C ILE A 163 15.25 0.18 -4.65
N ASP A 164 14.61 -0.82 -5.19
CA ASP A 164 14.33 -1.00 -6.60
C ASP A 164 12.84 -1.39 -6.81
N THR A 165 12.52 -1.87 -7.97
CA THR A 165 11.15 -2.37 -8.29
C THR A 165 10.72 -3.54 -7.41
N ASN A 166 11.64 -4.35 -6.91
CA ASN A 166 11.32 -5.54 -6.11
C ASN A 166 10.93 -5.18 -4.67
N GLY A 167 11.33 -3.99 -4.19
CA GLY A 167 10.99 -3.51 -2.85
C GLY A 167 9.56 -2.96 -2.72
N ILE A 168 8.87 -2.74 -3.84
CA ILE A 168 7.51 -2.22 -3.86
C ILE A 168 6.53 -3.40 -3.75
N ILE A 169 6.17 -3.75 -2.53
CA ILE A 169 4.94 -4.50 -2.18
C ILE A 169 4.63 -5.64 -3.14
N THR A 170 4.93 -6.87 -2.80
CA THR A 170 4.16 -7.96 -3.44
C THR A 170 4.36 -9.34 -2.85
N GLU A 171 5.11 -9.47 -1.78
CA GLU A 171 5.52 -10.84 -1.42
C GLU A 171 4.40 -11.73 -0.89
N ASN A 172 3.21 -11.18 -0.50
CA ASN A 172 2.16 -12.01 0.11
C ASN A 172 0.72 -11.60 -0.25
N TYR A 173 0.43 -11.25 -1.50
CA TYR A 173 -0.98 -11.11 -1.88
C TYR A 173 -1.59 -12.47 -2.22
N GLN A 174 -2.83 -12.67 -1.75
CA GLN A 174 -3.64 -13.84 -2.09
C GLN A 174 -4.37 -13.63 -3.41
N PHE A 175 -5.00 -12.46 -3.56
CA PHE A 175 -5.70 -12.04 -4.77
C PHE A 175 -5.31 -10.63 -5.15
N LYS A 176 -5.35 -10.34 -6.46
CA LYS A 176 -4.96 -9.06 -7.04
C LYS A 176 -5.90 -8.66 -8.18
N TRP A 177 -6.26 -7.37 -8.23
CA TRP A 177 -7.07 -6.79 -9.30
C TRP A 177 -6.47 -5.47 -9.74
N ASP A 178 -6.18 -5.37 -11.03
CA ASP A 178 -5.58 -4.18 -11.64
C ASP A 178 -6.65 -3.36 -12.38
N PHE A 179 -6.75 -2.07 -12.08
CA PHE A 179 -7.56 -1.11 -12.84
C PHE A 179 -6.71 -0.49 -13.96
N PRO A 180 -7.21 -0.40 -15.19
CA PRO A 180 -8.59 -0.69 -15.62
C PRO A 180 -8.84 -2.15 -16.03
N ARG A 181 -7.79 -2.97 -16.20
CA ARG A 181 -7.84 -4.30 -16.84
C ARG A 181 -8.94 -5.21 -16.28
N ASP A 182 -8.93 -5.43 -14.97
CA ASP A 182 -9.79 -6.43 -14.32
C ASP A 182 -11.20 -5.92 -14.01
N PHE A 183 -11.50 -4.67 -14.40
CA PHE A 183 -12.80 -4.00 -14.23
C PHE A 183 -13.48 -3.68 -15.57
N SER A 184 -12.81 -3.90 -16.70
CA SER A 184 -13.32 -3.58 -18.04
C SER A 184 -14.58 -4.39 -18.40
N GLY A 185 -14.71 -5.63 -17.95
CA GLY A 185 -15.90 -6.45 -18.18
C GLY A 185 -17.17 -5.94 -17.49
N GLU A 186 -17.05 -5.10 -16.48
CA GLU A 186 -18.14 -4.57 -15.66
C GLU A 186 -18.33 -3.06 -15.85
N GLN A 187 -17.62 -2.45 -16.81
CA GLN A 187 -17.61 -0.99 -17.04
C GLN A 187 -19.00 -0.39 -17.19
N GLN A 188 -19.96 -1.09 -17.81
CA GLN A 188 -21.33 -0.60 -18.00
C GLN A 188 -22.04 -0.26 -16.69
N SER A 189 -21.69 -0.90 -15.58
CA SER A 189 -22.27 -0.66 -14.27
C SER A 189 -21.82 0.66 -13.62
N PHE A 190 -20.75 1.30 -14.15
CA PHE A 190 -20.17 2.55 -13.65
C PHE A 190 -19.47 3.35 -14.77
N GLN A 191 -20.03 3.34 -15.98
CA GLN A 191 -19.41 3.85 -17.21
C GLN A 191 -18.80 5.25 -17.06
N SER A 192 -19.56 6.20 -16.48
CA SER A 192 -19.06 7.58 -16.33
C SER A 192 -17.80 7.69 -15.46
N LEU A 193 -17.71 6.88 -14.40
CA LEU A 193 -16.53 6.82 -13.53
C LEU A 193 -15.38 6.07 -14.21
N TYR A 194 -15.70 5.01 -14.97
CA TYR A 194 -14.69 4.28 -15.75
C TYR A 194 -14.06 5.19 -16.80
N ASP A 195 -14.89 5.94 -17.55
CA ASP A 195 -14.42 6.90 -18.56
C ASP A 195 -13.59 8.02 -17.92
N PHE A 196 -14.01 8.53 -16.76
CA PHE A 196 -13.21 9.47 -15.99
C PHE A 196 -11.82 8.90 -15.65
N GLY A 197 -11.77 7.66 -15.17
CA GLY A 197 -10.52 6.97 -14.88
C GLY A 197 -9.62 6.83 -16.10
N MET A 198 -10.19 6.43 -17.24
CA MET A 198 -9.46 6.28 -18.50
C MET A 198 -8.95 7.60 -19.05
N ASN A 199 -9.78 8.65 -19.07
CA ASN A 199 -9.43 9.97 -19.58
C ASN A 199 -8.30 10.61 -18.77
N ASN A 200 -8.28 10.38 -17.45
CA ASN A 200 -7.24 10.87 -16.52
C ASN A 200 -6.08 9.87 -16.35
N LYS A 201 -6.02 8.81 -17.17
CA LYS A 201 -4.94 7.81 -17.16
C LYS A 201 -4.71 7.21 -15.76
N ILE A 202 -5.77 7.08 -14.97
CA ILE A 202 -5.70 6.47 -13.65
C ILE A 202 -5.38 4.99 -13.82
N THR A 203 -4.37 4.52 -13.10
CA THR A 203 -4.02 3.10 -13.03
C THR A 203 -3.75 2.73 -11.59
N GLY A 204 -3.99 1.48 -11.25
CA GLY A 204 -3.72 1.04 -9.88
C GLY A 204 -4.05 -0.41 -9.65
N THR A 205 -3.74 -0.85 -8.45
CA THR A 205 -3.92 -2.23 -8.02
C THR A 205 -4.60 -2.25 -6.67
N ILE A 206 -5.61 -3.10 -6.50
CA ILE A 206 -6.15 -3.51 -5.21
C ILE A 206 -5.79 -4.97 -5.04
N TYR A 207 -5.26 -5.33 -3.88
CA TYR A 207 -4.92 -6.72 -3.55
C TYR A 207 -5.40 -7.06 -2.14
N THR A 208 -5.51 -8.35 -1.86
CA THR A 208 -5.78 -8.86 -0.53
C THR A 208 -4.72 -9.87 -0.11
N SER A 209 -4.38 -9.86 1.17
CA SER A 209 -3.47 -10.82 1.79
C SER A 209 -4.22 -12.06 2.28
N ALA A 210 -3.50 -13.16 2.50
CA ALA A 210 -4.06 -14.37 3.11
C ALA A 210 -4.34 -14.20 4.60
N THR A 211 -3.60 -13.30 5.27
CA THR A 211 -3.73 -12.98 6.70
C THR A 211 -4.03 -11.51 6.90
N PRO A 212 -4.64 -11.10 8.02
CA PRO A 212 -4.91 -9.69 8.29
C PRO A 212 -3.64 -8.84 8.26
N LEU A 213 -3.71 -7.71 7.55
CA LEU A 213 -2.66 -6.71 7.45
C LEU A 213 -2.60 -5.85 8.72
N SER A 214 -1.44 -5.30 9.02
CA SER A 214 -1.34 -4.26 10.06
C SER A 214 -2.13 -3.01 9.65
N LYS A 215 -2.65 -2.24 10.61
CA LYS A 215 -3.43 -1.02 10.34
C LYS A 215 -2.73 -0.01 9.42
N LYS A 216 -1.41 0.02 9.42
CA LYS A 216 -0.62 0.92 8.55
C LYS A 216 -0.57 0.46 7.09
N GLN A 217 -0.81 -0.82 6.85
CA GLN A 217 -0.78 -1.42 5.51
C GLN A 217 -2.17 -1.52 4.88
N GLN A 218 -3.24 -1.45 5.70
CA GLN A 218 -4.63 -1.54 5.23
C GLN A 218 -5.02 -0.30 4.44
N GLY A 219 -5.81 -0.48 3.36
CA GLY A 219 -6.39 0.61 2.58
C GLY A 219 -5.61 0.95 1.31
N ILE A 220 -6.03 2.00 0.64
CA ILE A 220 -5.51 2.45 -0.64
C ILE A 220 -4.65 3.69 -0.45
N ILE A 221 -3.47 3.69 -1.04
CA ILE A 221 -2.52 4.80 -1.09
C ILE A 221 -2.58 5.43 -2.48
N LEU A 222 -2.53 6.76 -2.57
CA LEU A 222 -2.49 7.45 -3.85
C LEU A 222 -1.14 8.10 -4.08
N PHE A 223 -0.65 7.91 -5.30
CA PHE A 223 0.57 8.54 -5.79
C PHE A 223 0.26 9.47 -6.94
N SER A 224 0.93 10.60 -6.99
CA SER A 224 0.98 11.46 -8.17
C SER A 224 2.43 11.66 -8.59
N ARG A 225 2.71 11.39 -9.85
CA ARG A 225 4.07 11.42 -10.43
C ARG A 225 5.06 10.57 -9.63
N GLY A 226 4.57 9.46 -9.06
CA GLY A 226 5.36 8.56 -8.22
C GLY A 226 5.65 9.05 -6.80
N LYS A 227 5.02 10.14 -6.34
CA LYS A 227 5.12 10.64 -4.97
C LYS A 227 3.78 10.53 -4.24
N LEU A 228 3.81 10.13 -2.98
CA LEU A 228 2.64 10.05 -2.11
C LEU A 228 1.85 11.37 -2.10
N VAL A 229 0.53 11.28 -2.27
CA VAL A 229 -0.41 12.41 -2.17
C VAL A 229 -1.57 12.12 -1.21
N GLN A 230 -1.83 10.84 -0.92
CA GLN A 230 -2.80 10.39 0.06
C GLN A 230 -2.27 9.17 0.78
N GLU A 231 -2.13 9.24 2.10
CA GLU A 231 -1.87 8.08 2.96
C GLU A 231 -3.07 7.11 2.92
N SER A 232 -2.85 5.90 3.40
CA SER A 232 -3.81 4.81 3.34
C SER A 232 -5.21 5.20 3.81
N MET A 233 -6.21 4.95 2.98
CA MET A 233 -7.63 5.23 3.21
C MET A 233 -8.50 4.07 2.70
N SER A 234 -9.58 3.74 3.41
CA SER A 234 -10.45 2.61 3.05
C SER A 234 -11.35 2.87 1.84
N PHE A 235 -11.67 4.13 1.55
CA PHE A 235 -12.65 4.52 0.53
C PHE A 235 -13.97 3.75 0.67
N SER A 236 -14.46 3.63 1.91
CA SER A 236 -15.74 2.98 2.21
C SER A 236 -16.29 3.46 3.54
N GLU A 237 -17.60 3.62 3.61
CA GLU A 237 -18.32 3.86 4.86
C GLU A 237 -18.35 2.61 5.76
N ARG A 238 -18.14 1.41 5.17
CA ARG A 238 -18.16 0.11 5.85
C ARG A 238 -16.75 -0.38 6.19
N ALA A 239 -15.85 0.52 6.60
CA ALA A 239 -14.46 0.20 6.89
C ALA A 239 -14.25 -0.85 8.03
N ASN A 240 -15.31 -1.22 8.75
CA ASN A 240 -15.28 -2.25 9.80
C ASN A 240 -15.54 -3.68 9.28
N ASP A 241 -15.89 -3.87 8.01
CA ASP A 241 -16.05 -5.21 7.44
C ASP A 241 -14.69 -5.94 7.41
N ASN A 242 -14.73 -7.27 7.58
CA ASN A 242 -13.52 -8.10 7.59
C ASN A 242 -12.62 -7.89 6.36
N PHE A 243 -13.21 -7.66 5.18
CA PHE A 243 -12.47 -7.40 3.95
C PHE A 243 -11.38 -6.33 4.13
N PHE A 244 -11.65 -5.23 4.84
CA PHE A 244 -10.72 -4.12 5.00
C PHE A 244 -9.48 -4.46 5.83
N GLN A 245 -9.54 -5.53 6.63
CA GLN A 245 -8.37 -6.03 7.36
C GLN A 245 -7.36 -6.74 6.44
N TYR A 246 -7.81 -7.19 5.28
CA TYR A 246 -6.99 -7.91 4.30
C TYR A 246 -6.63 -7.05 3.09
N MET A 247 -7.33 -5.93 2.87
CA MET A 247 -7.24 -5.12 1.66
C MET A 247 -6.17 -4.06 1.76
N ALA A 248 -5.33 -3.99 0.72
CA ALA A 248 -4.45 -2.87 0.45
C ALA A 248 -4.39 -2.59 -1.06
N GLY A 249 -3.87 -1.44 -1.42
CA GLY A 249 -3.73 -1.08 -2.82
C GLY A 249 -3.03 0.25 -3.02
N SER A 250 -2.74 0.54 -4.28
CA SER A 250 -2.16 1.83 -4.67
C SER A 250 -2.66 2.26 -6.06
N PHE A 251 -2.84 3.56 -6.23
CA PHE A 251 -3.24 4.14 -7.50
C PHE A 251 -2.34 5.31 -7.89
N ALA A 252 -2.03 5.39 -9.18
CA ALA A 252 -1.41 6.56 -9.81
C ALA A 252 -2.52 7.50 -10.28
N VAL A 253 -2.48 8.75 -9.81
CA VAL A 253 -3.49 9.79 -10.04
C VAL A 253 -2.81 11.10 -10.43
N ASP A 254 -2.01 11.06 -11.47
CA ASP A 254 -1.11 12.15 -11.86
C ASP A 254 -1.84 13.45 -12.19
N PHE A 255 -3.07 13.35 -12.71
CA PHE A 255 -3.91 14.47 -13.12
C PHE A 255 -4.17 15.48 -12.00
N ILE A 256 -4.20 15.05 -10.73
CA ILE A 256 -4.45 15.95 -9.59
C ILE A 256 -3.33 16.97 -9.37
N ASP A 257 -2.15 16.73 -9.92
CA ASP A 257 -0.96 17.58 -9.80
C ASP A 257 -0.54 18.19 -11.14
N GLU A 258 -1.38 18.11 -12.16
CA GLU A 258 -1.12 18.70 -13.49
C GLU A 258 -1.26 20.22 -13.49
N SER A 259 -2.28 20.76 -12.83
CA SER A 259 -2.44 22.21 -12.73
C SER A 259 -1.35 22.83 -11.86
N PRO A 260 -0.56 23.79 -12.40
CA PRO A 260 0.47 24.48 -11.63
C PRO A 260 -0.12 25.42 -10.55
N GLU A 261 -1.35 25.87 -10.73
CA GLU A 261 -1.98 26.89 -9.87
C GLU A 261 -2.76 26.27 -8.71
N VAL A 262 -3.36 25.08 -8.92
CA VAL A 262 -4.18 24.41 -7.93
C VAL A 262 -3.34 23.41 -7.13
N ASP A 263 -3.42 23.49 -5.82
CA ASP A 263 -2.78 22.54 -4.90
C ASP A 263 -3.82 21.70 -4.19
N ASN A 264 -4.04 20.52 -4.71
CA ASN A 264 -5.02 19.56 -4.17
C ASN A 264 -4.48 18.74 -2.99
N CYS A 265 -3.21 18.95 -2.61
CA CYS A 265 -2.55 18.16 -1.57
C CYS A 265 -2.23 18.99 -0.34
N SER A 266 -2.31 18.41 0.84
CA SER A 266 -1.77 18.98 2.07
C SER A 266 -0.25 19.26 1.92
N THR A 267 0.27 20.19 2.71
CA THR A 267 1.68 20.61 2.62
C THR A 267 2.64 19.45 2.90
N ASP A 268 2.27 18.55 3.81
CA ASP A 268 3.02 17.34 4.14
C ASP A 268 2.74 16.16 3.18
N ARG A 269 1.85 16.35 2.20
CA ARG A 269 1.42 15.36 1.20
C ARG A 269 0.88 14.05 1.81
N LYS A 270 0.13 14.16 2.90
CA LYS A 270 -0.50 13.01 3.54
C LYS A 270 -1.96 12.83 3.17
N SER A 271 -2.60 13.89 2.71
CA SER A 271 -4.00 13.88 2.33
C SER A 271 -4.30 14.79 1.16
N LEU A 272 -5.29 14.41 0.38
CA LEU A 272 -5.94 15.27 -0.60
C LEU A 272 -7.01 16.14 0.10
N ALA A 273 -7.29 17.29 -0.50
CA ALA A 273 -8.30 18.23 -0.01
C ALA A 273 -9.71 17.78 -0.43
N TRP A 274 -10.17 16.63 0.06
CA TRP A 274 -11.42 15.99 -0.31
C TRP A 274 -12.66 16.86 -0.10
N ASP A 275 -12.62 17.76 0.87
CA ASP A 275 -13.76 18.61 1.26
C ASP A 275 -13.75 19.97 0.56
N THR A 276 -12.93 20.17 -0.49
CA THR A 276 -12.88 21.41 -1.23
C THR A 276 -14.13 21.57 -2.09
N TYR A 277 -14.99 22.50 -1.71
CA TYR A 277 -16.22 22.81 -2.44
C TYR A 277 -15.93 23.16 -3.90
N GLY A 278 -16.64 22.48 -4.81
CA GLY A 278 -16.53 22.72 -6.26
C GLY A 278 -15.36 21.96 -6.94
N ASN A 279 -14.59 21.16 -6.25
CA ASN A 279 -13.57 20.31 -6.89
C ASN A 279 -14.20 18.99 -7.39
N THR A 280 -14.79 19.07 -8.58
CA THR A 280 -15.49 17.93 -9.22
C THR A 280 -14.57 16.75 -9.51
N ASP A 281 -13.29 16.99 -9.78
CA ASP A 281 -12.33 15.94 -10.13
C ASP A 281 -11.96 15.09 -8.90
N LEU A 282 -11.78 15.70 -7.73
CA LEU A 282 -11.56 14.95 -6.50
C LEU A 282 -12.80 14.16 -6.07
N ASP A 283 -14.01 14.72 -6.27
CA ASP A 283 -15.25 14.00 -5.99
C ASP A 283 -15.41 12.78 -6.91
N LEU A 284 -15.14 12.93 -8.21
CA LEU A 284 -15.18 11.83 -9.17
C LEU A 284 -14.12 10.76 -8.85
N LEU A 285 -12.91 11.17 -8.47
CA LEU A 285 -11.85 10.25 -8.03
C LEU A 285 -12.29 9.45 -6.80
N LYS A 286 -12.82 10.13 -5.78
CA LYS A 286 -13.32 9.48 -4.56
C LYS A 286 -14.39 8.44 -4.89
N ARG A 287 -15.40 8.82 -5.67
CA ARG A 287 -16.48 7.92 -6.10
C ARG A 287 -15.99 6.75 -6.95
N LEU A 288 -14.98 6.97 -7.82
CA LEU A 288 -14.35 5.89 -8.58
C LEU A 288 -13.70 4.88 -7.62
N LEU A 289 -12.87 5.35 -6.67
CA LEU A 289 -12.18 4.47 -5.72
C LEU A 289 -13.17 3.72 -4.82
N GLU A 290 -14.20 4.39 -4.31
CA GLU A 290 -15.30 3.76 -3.55
C GLU A 290 -15.98 2.65 -4.36
N LYS A 291 -16.25 2.91 -5.63
CA LYS A 291 -16.85 1.90 -6.53
C LYS A 291 -15.93 0.72 -6.77
N LEU A 292 -14.64 0.98 -7.05
CA LEU A 292 -13.64 -0.08 -7.26
C LEU A 292 -13.45 -0.94 -6.00
N VAL A 293 -13.41 -0.33 -4.82
CA VAL A 293 -13.32 -1.04 -3.54
C VAL A 293 -14.54 -1.94 -3.33
N SER A 294 -15.75 -1.42 -3.54
CA SER A 294 -16.98 -2.19 -3.42
C SER A 294 -17.03 -3.38 -4.40
N MET A 295 -16.61 -3.18 -5.65
CA MET A 295 -16.54 -4.25 -6.64
C MET A 295 -15.48 -5.29 -6.26
N THR A 296 -14.33 -4.84 -5.77
CA THR A 296 -13.25 -5.73 -5.32
C THR A 296 -13.70 -6.58 -4.12
N GLN A 297 -14.45 -6.02 -3.19
CA GLN A 297 -15.00 -6.78 -2.07
C GLN A 297 -15.88 -7.95 -2.56
N ASN A 298 -16.73 -7.71 -3.57
CA ASN A 298 -17.54 -8.78 -4.16
C ASN A 298 -16.68 -9.82 -4.87
N LYS A 299 -15.68 -9.40 -5.66
CA LYS A 299 -14.72 -10.28 -6.32
C LYS A 299 -13.95 -11.13 -5.30
N TRP A 300 -13.51 -10.53 -4.20
CA TRP A 300 -12.81 -11.20 -3.11
C TRP A 300 -13.65 -12.31 -2.47
N ARG A 301 -14.94 -12.02 -2.17
CA ARG A 301 -15.85 -13.03 -1.65
C ARG A 301 -15.98 -14.23 -2.57
N LEU A 302 -16.17 -13.98 -3.86
CA LEU A 302 -16.24 -15.04 -4.87
C LEU A 302 -14.93 -15.83 -4.98
N SER A 303 -13.78 -15.14 -5.04
CA SER A 303 -12.47 -15.76 -5.13
C SER A 303 -12.15 -16.61 -3.91
N ARG A 304 -12.49 -16.16 -2.71
CA ARG A 304 -12.35 -16.96 -1.48
C ARG A 304 -13.27 -18.16 -1.48
N LYS A 305 -14.52 -18.02 -1.91
CA LYS A 305 -15.46 -19.14 -2.01
C LYS A 305 -14.89 -20.24 -2.92
N GLU A 306 -14.34 -19.86 -4.08
CA GLU A 306 -13.72 -20.83 -5.01
C GLU A 306 -12.42 -21.43 -4.44
N ALA A 307 -11.57 -20.63 -3.79
CA ALA A 307 -10.37 -21.12 -3.12
C ALA A 307 -10.70 -22.14 -2.01
N LYS A 308 -11.74 -21.89 -1.21
CA LYS A 308 -12.24 -22.83 -0.21
C LYS A 308 -12.73 -24.14 -0.83
N LYS A 309 -13.51 -24.07 -1.91
CA LYS A 309 -13.97 -25.26 -2.65
C LYS A 309 -12.78 -26.06 -3.18
N GLN A 310 -11.77 -25.39 -3.71
CA GLN A 310 -10.56 -26.05 -4.21
C GLN A 310 -9.82 -26.78 -3.08
N LYS A 311 -9.64 -26.16 -1.91
CA LYS A 311 -9.03 -26.79 -0.74
C LYS A 311 -9.78 -28.04 -0.26
N ILE A 312 -11.12 -28.00 -0.30
CA ILE A 312 -11.96 -29.16 0.03
C ILE A 312 -11.74 -30.29 -0.95
N ARG A 313 -11.68 -30.00 -2.28
CA ARG A 313 -11.40 -30.98 -3.32
C ARG A 313 -10.01 -31.61 -3.18
N GLU A 314 -9.00 -30.82 -2.88
CA GLU A 314 -7.62 -31.28 -2.65
C GLU A 314 -7.53 -32.32 -1.52
N ARG A 315 -8.42 -32.26 -0.53
CA ARG A 315 -8.55 -33.25 0.53
C ARG A 315 -9.45 -34.43 0.17
N GLY A 316 -9.85 -34.55 -1.10
CA GLY A 316 -10.64 -35.69 -1.59
C GLY A 316 -12.14 -35.62 -1.25
N VAL A 317 -12.64 -34.44 -0.84
CA VAL A 317 -14.07 -34.27 -0.54
C VAL A 317 -14.77 -33.63 -1.74
N ASP A 318 -15.68 -34.39 -2.35
CA ASP A 318 -16.60 -33.89 -3.36
C ASP A 318 -17.92 -33.48 -2.69
N LEU A 319 -18.10 -32.16 -2.52
CA LEU A 319 -19.27 -31.60 -1.85
C LEU A 319 -20.57 -31.84 -2.62
N ASP A 320 -20.53 -31.70 -3.95
CA ASP A 320 -21.71 -31.87 -4.77
C ASP A 320 -22.18 -33.33 -4.74
N LYS A 321 -21.22 -34.28 -4.89
CA LYS A 321 -21.53 -35.69 -4.76
C LYS A 321 -22.09 -36.04 -3.38
N TRP A 322 -21.45 -35.53 -2.32
CA TRP A 322 -21.96 -35.78 -0.96
C TRP A 322 -23.39 -35.28 -0.76
N ILE A 323 -23.70 -34.07 -1.22
CA ILE A 323 -25.06 -33.51 -1.13
C ILE A 323 -26.03 -34.34 -1.99
N ASP A 324 -25.60 -34.81 -3.16
CA ASP A 324 -26.44 -35.58 -4.06
C ASP A 324 -26.74 -37.01 -3.54
N ASP A 325 -25.90 -37.54 -2.67
CA ASP A 325 -26.08 -38.80 -1.99
C ASP A 325 -27.04 -38.72 -0.78
N LEU A 326 -27.40 -37.52 -0.31
CA LEU A 326 -28.35 -37.29 0.77
C LEU A 326 -29.80 -37.51 0.33
N ASN A 327 -30.70 -37.73 1.29
CA ASN A 327 -32.14 -37.83 1.03
C ASN A 327 -32.69 -36.49 0.43
N PRO A 328 -33.71 -36.54 -0.45
CA PRO A 328 -34.26 -35.34 -1.07
C PRO A 328 -34.70 -34.24 -0.09
N THR A 329 -35.14 -34.61 1.10
CA THR A 329 -35.56 -33.69 2.16
C THR A 329 -34.39 -33.01 2.88
N GLU A 330 -33.23 -33.62 2.86
CA GLU A 330 -32.00 -33.15 3.54
C GLU A 330 -31.15 -32.22 2.66
N LYS A 331 -31.16 -32.45 1.33
CA LYS A 331 -30.34 -31.70 0.36
C LYS A 331 -30.43 -30.18 0.47
N PRO A 332 -31.64 -29.58 0.59
CA PRO A 332 -31.73 -28.11 0.66
C PRO A 332 -31.04 -27.52 1.90
N LEU A 333 -31.18 -28.19 3.05
CA LEU A 333 -30.56 -27.73 4.28
C LEU A 333 -29.04 -27.91 4.25
N ALA A 334 -28.55 -29.07 3.77
CA ALA A 334 -27.13 -29.33 3.60
C ALA A 334 -26.47 -28.27 2.68
N ARG A 335 -27.10 -27.93 1.58
CA ARG A 335 -26.62 -26.86 0.67
C ARG A 335 -26.51 -25.53 1.38
N LYS A 336 -27.54 -25.11 2.13
CA LYS A 336 -27.52 -23.86 2.90
C LYS A 336 -26.36 -23.82 3.92
N ILE A 337 -26.13 -24.92 4.64
CA ILE A 337 -25.04 -25.01 5.63
C ILE A 337 -23.68 -24.90 4.92
N VAL A 338 -23.47 -25.65 3.84
CA VAL A 338 -22.25 -25.63 3.07
C VAL A 338 -21.99 -24.23 2.50
N ASP A 339 -23.02 -23.63 1.89
CA ASP A 339 -22.90 -22.25 1.36
C ASP A 339 -22.58 -21.25 2.47
N ALA A 340 -23.26 -21.34 3.62
CA ALA A 340 -22.98 -20.47 4.76
C ALA A 340 -21.52 -20.60 5.27
N ILE A 341 -20.95 -21.80 5.33
CA ILE A 341 -19.56 -22.05 5.70
C ILE A 341 -18.60 -21.49 4.63
N LEU A 342 -18.89 -21.71 3.35
CA LEU A 342 -18.07 -21.22 2.25
C LEU A 342 -18.07 -19.68 2.17
N GLU A 343 -19.19 -19.05 2.47
CA GLU A 343 -19.37 -17.59 2.43
C GLU A 343 -18.87 -16.89 3.70
N ASN A 344 -18.70 -17.62 4.81
CA ASN A 344 -18.25 -17.05 6.06
C ASN A 344 -16.82 -16.51 5.94
N GLU A 345 -16.65 -15.20 6.08
CA GLU A 345 -15.37 -14.50 5.91
C GLU A 345 -14.36 -14.80 7.01
N SER A 346 -14.81 -15.25 8.19
CA SER A 346 -13.93 -15.57 9.32
C SER A 346 -13.28 -16.95 9.20
N ILE A 347 -13.81 -17.84 8.35
CA ILE A 347 -13.24 -19.17 8.10
C ILE A 347 -12.16 -19.06 7.00
N SER A 348 -10.93 -19.42 7.34
CA SER A 348 -9.82 -19.46 6.38
C SER A 348 -9.95 -20.62 5.38
N GLU A 349 -9.27 -20.51 4.23
CA GLU A 349 -9.25 -21.57 3.21
C GLU A 349 -8.65 -22.88 3.74
N ASP A 350 -7.70 -22.81 4.69
CA ASP A 350 -7.08 -23.99 5.27
C ASP A 350 -7.97 -24.66 6.32
N ALA A 351 -8.76 -23.88 7.06
CA ALA A 351 -9.66 -24.39 8.10
C ALA A 351 -10.95 -25.00 7.53
N VAL A 352 -11.43 -24.54 6.38
CA VAL A 352 -12.75 -24.90 5.83
C VAL A 352 -12.95 -26.41 5.68
N SER A 353 -11.92 -27.15 5.32
CA SER A 353 -12.01 -28.59 5.12
C SER A 353 -12.32 -29.35 6.42
N ASN A 354 -11.81 -28.87 7.56
CA ASN A 354 -12.10 -29.47 8.87
C ASN A 354 -13.57 -29.24 9.24
N TYR A 355 -14.06 -27.99 9.04
CA TYR A 355 -15.48 -27.69 9.30
C TYR A 355 -16.42 -28.53 8.44
N ILE A 356 -16.12 -28.67 7.16
CA ILE A 356 -16.92 -29.51 6.26
C ILE A 356 -16.87 -30.99 6.68
N SER A 357 -15.70 -31.49 7.11
CA SER A 357 -15.61 -32.85 7.60
C SER A 357 -16.50 -33.08 8.81
N TYR A 358 -16.41 -32.20 9.81
CA TYR A 358 -17.27 -32.32 11.03
C TYR A 358 -18.77 -32.25 10.67
N ILE A 359 -19.17 -31.34 9.78
CA ILE A 359 -20.57 -31.23 9.35
C ILE A 359 -21.02 -32.51 8.65
N LYS A 360 -20.20 -33.09 7.77
CA LYS A 360 -20.52 -34.36 7.10
C LYS A 360 -20.71 -35.52 8.10
N ASP A 361 -19.81 -35.62 9.07
CA ASP A 361 -19.85 -36.69 10.08
C ASP A 361 -21.10 -36.55 10.96
N MET A 362 -21.51 -35.34 11.27
CA MET A 362 -22.66 -35.05 12.13
C MET A 362 -24.00 -35.03 11.40
N TYR A 363 -24.00 -34.86 10.06
CA TYR A 363 -25.23 -34.67 9.27
C TYR A 363 -26.16 -35.90 9.32
N GLY A 364 -25.64 -37.08 9.60
CA GLY A 364 -26.41 -38.29 9.81
C GLY A 364 -27.21 -38.38 11.15
N PHE A 365 -27.01 -37.43 12.07
CA PHE A 365 -27.69 -37.41 13.36
C PHE A 365 -28.94 -36.55 13.33
N THR A 366 -30.08 -37.14 13.72
CA THR A 366 -31.37 -36.42 13.71
C THR A 366 -31.34 -35.17 14.57
N GLY A 367 -30.69 -35.19 15.72
CA GLY A 367 -30.59 -34.01 16.59
C GLY A 367 -29.85 -32.84 15.96
N PHE A 368 -28.84 -33.10 15.13
CA PHE A 368 -28.14 -32.08 14.38
C PHE A 368 -29.02 -31.48 13.26
N GLN A 369 -29.74 -32.33 12.54
CA GLN A 369 -30.70 -31.93 11.51
C GLN A 369 -31.82 -31.07 12.10
N ASP A 370 -32.40 -31.48 13.22
CA ASP A 370 -33.44 -30.71 13.92
C ASP A 370 -32.94 -29.36 14.40
N PHE A 371 -31.71 -29.31 14.92
CA PHE A 371 -31.09 -28.06 15.36
C PHE A 371 -30.82 -27.09 14.20
N THR A 372 -30.25 -27.57 13.10
CA THR A 372 -29.97 -26.78 11.92
C THR A 372 -31.24 -26.31 11.23
N ALA A 373 -32.28 -27.12 11.21
CA ALA A 373 -33.61 -26.73 10.69
C ALA A 373 -34.22 -25.58 11.51
N LYS A 374 -34.10 -25.60 12.83
CA LYS A 374 -34.55 -24.49 13.68
C LYS A 374 -33.76 -23.21 13.45
N LEU A 375 -32.44 -23.28 13.24
CA LEU A 375 -31.63 -22.12 12.90
C LEU A 375 -32.05 -21.52 11.54
N ASP A 376 -32.40 -22.36 10.58
CA ASP A 376 -32.89 -21.93 9.27
C ASP A 376 -34.26 -21.25 9.37
N GLU A 377 -35.21 -21.85 10.12
CA GLU A 377 -36.53 -21.27 10.39
C GLU A 377 -36.44 -19.89 11.05
N LEU A 378 -35.48 -19.69 11.95
CA LEU A 378 -35.24 -18.40 12.61
C LEU A 378 -34.48 -17.40 11.72
N GLY A 379 -34.08 -17.78 10.51
CA GLY A 379 -33.32 -16.94 9.59
C GLY A 379 -31.91 -16.60 10.05
N VAL A 380 -31.34 -17.36 10.99
CA VAL A 380 -30.02 -17.08 11.57
C VAL A 380 -28.92 -18.00 11.06
N LEU A 381 -29.24 -19.00 10.23
CA LEU A 381 -28.29 -20.01 9.74
C LEU A 381 -27.08 -19.39 8.99
N GLY A 382 -27.26 -18.26 8.31
CA GLY A 382 -26.20 -17.52 7.64
C GLY A 382 -25.42 -16.56 8.54
N ASN A 383 -25.81 -16.42 9.80
CA ASN A 383 -25.11 -15.55 10.75
C ASN A 383 -23.78 -16.16 11.19
N GLU A 384 -22.73 -15.36 11.28
CA GLU A 384 -21.39 -15.82 11.73
C GLU A 384 -21.40 -16.58 13.06
N ASN A 385 -22.18 -16.08 14.02
CA ASN A 385 -22.31 -16.70 15.32
C ASN A 385 -23.02 -18.07 15.26
N ALA A 386 -24.04 -18.21 14.41
CA ALA A 386 -24.73 -19.47 14.20
C ALA A 386 -23.82 -20.50 13.51
N ILE A 387 -23.05 -20.08 12.50
CA ILE A 387 -22.07 -20.94 11.83
C ILE A 387 -20.99 -21.38 12.83
N LYS A 388 -20.49 -20.46 13.66
CA LYS A 388 -19.51 -20.79 14.70
C LYS A 388 -20.10 -21.79 15.70
N LEU A 389 -21.31 -21.58 16.19
CA LEU A 389 -21.99 -22.50 17.09
C LEU A 389 -22.18 -23.90 16.46
N LEU A 390 -22.58 -23.97 15.19
CA LEU A 390 -22.70 -25.23 14.46
C LEU A 390 -21.38 -25.96 14.36
N THR A 391 -20.30 -25.26 14.04
CA THR A 391 -18.98 -25.86 13.88
C THR A 391 -18.40 -26.28 15.22
N ASP A 392 -18.49 -25.44 16.26
CA ASP A 392 -18.02 -25.77 17.61
C ASP A 392 -18.79 -26.97 18.17
N TRP A 393 -20.12 -27.02 17.99
CA TRP A 393 -20.93 -28.15 18.43
C TRP A 393 -20.60 -29.43 17.66
N SER A 394 -20.52 -29.38 16.34
CA SER A 394 -20.16 -30.55 15.52
C SER A 394 -18.76 -31.07 15.85
N GLU A 395 -17.80 -30.22 16.15
CA GLU A 395 -16.45 -30.64 16.57
C GLU A 395 -16.45 -31.33 17.92
N ILE A 396 -17.23 -30.86 18.90
CA ILE A 396 -17.36 -31.46 20.23
C ILE A 396 -18.03 -32.82 20.10
N GLU A 397 -19.16 -32.91 19.42
CA GLU A 397 -19.90 -34.16 19.24
C GLU A 397 -19.09 -35.19 18.44
N ALA A 398 -18.37 -34.79 17.40
CA ALA A 398 -17.49 -35.69 16.65
C ALA A 398 -16.38 -36.26 17.52
N LYS A 399 -15.80 -35.48 18.43
CA LYS A 399 -14.79 -35.94 19.40
C LYS A 399 -15.37 -36.90 20.41
N GLU A 400 -16.57 -36.63 20.94
CA GLU A 400 -17.26 -37.50 21.87
C GLU A 400 -17.65 -38.84 21.21
N TYR A 401 -18.18 -38.79 19.96
CA TYR A 401 -18.51 -39.97 19.19
C TYR A 401 -17.27 -40.84 18.90
N ALA A 402 -16.14 -40.24 18.54
CA ALA A 402 -14.90 -40.98 18.34
C ALA A 402 -14.43 -41.70 19.63
N LYS A 403 -14.55 -41.04 20.80
CA LYS A 403 -14.24 -41.67 22.09
C LYS A 403 -15.15 -42.88 22.40
N ILE A 404 -16.45 -42.71 22.14
CA ILE A 404 -17.43 -43.81 22.36
C ILE A 404 -17.15 -44.98 21.41
N SER A 405 -16.84 -44.72 20.16
CA SER A 405 -16.51 -45.74 19.16
C SER A 405 -15.22 -46.50 19.52
N MET A 406 -14.16 -45.78 19.93
CA MET A 406 -12.92 -46.40 20.41
C MET A 406 -13.14 -47.22 21.69
N GLY A 407 -14.02 -46.74 22.61
CA GLY A 407 -14.40 -47.48 23.79
C GLY A 407 -15.09 -48.81 23.46
N ARG A 408 -16.00 -48.84 22.49
CA ARG A 408 -16.69 -50.03 22.01
C ARG A 408 -15.74 -51.03 21.34
N ILE A 409 -14.80 -50.58 20.54
CA ILE A 409 -13.79 -51.42 19.89
C ILE A 409 -12.93 -52.12 20.98
N LYS A 410 -12.45 -51.37 21.97
CA LYS A 410 -11.69 -51.95 23.10
C LYS A 410 -12.47 -52.98 23.94
N THR A 411 -13.79 -52.83 24.02
CA THR A 411 -14.65 -53.79 24.77
C THR A 411 -14.93 -55.06 23.96
N ILE A 412 -14.79 -55.04 22.65
CA ILE A 412 -14.94 -56.21 21.77
C ILE A 412 -13.62 -57.01 21.67
N GLU A 413 -12.47 -56.37 21.91
CA GLU A 413 -11.14 -57.02 21.92
C GLU A 413 -10.78 -57.64 23.29
N GLN A 414 -11.58 -57.46 24.34
CA GLN A 414 -11.50 -58.12 25.64
C GLN A 414 -12.53 -59.26 25.74
#